data_0cbdf421fef0413510ed39cbdddd13f4
#
_entry.id   0cbdf421fef0413510ed39cbdddd13f4
#
_cell.length_a   1.000
_cell.length_b   1.000
_cell.length_c   1.000
_cell.angle_alpha   90.00
_cell.angle_beta   90.00
_cell.angle_gamma   90.00
#
_symmetry.space_group_name_H-M   'P 1'
#
loop_
_entity.id
_entity.type
_entity.pdbx_description
1 polymer ?
#
loop_
_entity_poly.entity_id
_entity_poly.type
_entity_poly.pdbx_seq_one_letter_code
_entity_poly.pdbx_strand_id
1 'polypeptide(L)'
;SKKSDKELIYEFKKEIYEIELKALIPMRECIPYTKNIVENIKKLDKVKQDLEYASDMCTEVISIYTTMDIPQLSNDEYTKMLIDARNDVKTAYELREKAMESAITLINTKNPKYIGKITEYLNLSDNYIANFKDRLTDLNQIIDEQ
;
A
#
# COMPACT_ATOMS: atom_id res chain seq x y z
N SER A 1 -8.45 -32.08 5.84
CA SER A 1 -8.87 -31.76 4.48
C SER A 1 -8.14 -30.55 3.94
N LYS A 2 -7.77 -30.58 2.68
CA LYS A 2 -7.10 -29.44 2.03
C LYS A 2 -8.11 -28.33 1.72
N LYS A 3 -7.69 -27.09 1.92
CA LYS A 3 -8.46 -25.94 1.49
C LYS A 3 -8.44 -25.84 -0.04
N SER A 4 -9.55 -25.38 -0.62
CA SER A 4 -9.62 -25.12 -2.05
C SER A 4 -8.78 -23.91 -2.43
N ASP A 5 -8.46 -23.78 -3.72
CA ASP A 5 -7.76 -22.60 -4.22
C ASP A 5 -8.52 -21.31 -3.86
N LYS A 6 -9.85 -21.32 -4.00
CA LYS A 6 -10.67 -20.15 -3.67
C LYS A 6 -10.61 -19.75 -2.21
N GLU A 7 -10.58 -20.75 -1.30
CA GLU A 7 -10.42 -20.48 0.14
C GLU A 7 -9.06 -19.88 0.44
N LEU A 8 -8.00 -20.41 -0.18
CA LEU A 8 -6.63 -19.89 0.00
C LEU A 8 -6.49 -18.48 -0.56
N ILE A 9 -7.09 -18.18 -1.70
CA ILE A 9 -7.09 -16.83 -2.30
C ILE A 9 -7.83 -15.86 -1.38
N TYR A 10 -8.97 -16.27 -0.83
CA TYR A 10 -9.73 -15.44 0.11
C TYR A 10 -8.89 -15.10 1.35
N GLU A 11 -8.23 -16.11 1.94
CA GLU A 11 -7.38 -15.92 3.11
C GLU A 11 -6.18 -15.03 2.79
N PHE A 12 -5.57 -15.23 1.63
CA PHE A 12 -4.47 -14.39 1.15
C PHE A 12 -4.89 -12.92 1.04
N LYS A 13 -6.02 -12.67 0.38
CA LYS A 13 -6.56 -11.32 0.23
C LYS A 13 -6.85 -10.65 1.57
N LYS A 14 -7.42 -11.42 2.49
CA LYS A 14 -7.71 -10.94 3.85
C LYS A 14 -6.42 -10.56 4.58
N GLU A 15 -5.40 -11.39 4.51
CA GLU A 15 -4.10 -11.13 5.13
C GLU A 15 -3.45 -9.88 4.55
N ILE A 16 -3.46 -9.71 3.21
CA ILE A 16 -2.94 -8.51 2.54
C ILE A 16 -3.62 -7.26 3.10
N TYR A 17 -4.94 -7.27 3.24
CA TYR A 17 -5.68 -6.12 3.77
C TYR A 17 -5.41 -5.85 5.25
N GLU A 18 -5.27 -6.90 6.05
CA GLU A 18 -4.94 -6.75 7.47
C GLU A 18 -3.55 -6.13 7.66
N ILE A 19 -2.57 -6.57 6.86
CA ILE A 19 -1.22 -5.98 6.87
C ILE A 19 -1.28 -4.51 6.44
N GLU A 20 -2.01 -4.22 5.38
CA GLU A 20 -2.16 -2.88 4.81
C GLU A 20 -2.62 -1.86 5.86
N LEU A 21 -3.54 -2.24 6.74
CA LEU A 21 -4.11 -1.32 7.73
C LEU A 21 -3.06 -0.68 8.63
N LYS A 22 -1.94 -1.35 8.87
CA LYS A 22 -0.85 -0.81 9.69
C LYS A 22 -0.29 0.50 9.15
N ALA A 23 -0.27 0.67 7.83
CA ALA A 23 0.21 1.89 7.18
C ALA A 23 -0.94 2.76 6.69
N LEU A 24 -2.02 2.15 6.20
CA LEU A 24 -3.15 2.86 5.62
C LEU A 24 -3.83 3.77 6.64
N ILE A 25 -4.00 3.31 7.89
CA ILE A 25 -4.62 4.11 8.95
C ILE A 25 -3.77 5.36 9.27
N PRO A 26 -2.46 5.24 9.58
CA PRO A 26 -1.63 6.42 9.78
C PRO A 26 -1.59 7.37 8.58
N MET A 27 -1.58 6.85 7.35
CA MET A 27 -1.60 7.67 6.15
C MET A 27 -2.90 8.47 6.05
N ARG A 28 -4.04 7.84 6.33
CA ARG A 28 -5.35 8.51 6.30
C ARG A 28 -5.45 9.62 7.32
N GLU A 29 -4.79 9.49 8.45
CA GLU A 29 -4.73 10.53 9.47
C GLU A 29 -3.99 11.78 8.99
N CYS A 30 -3.11 11.63 8.00
CA CYS A 30 -2.38 12.74 7.40
C CYS A 30 -3.20 13.51 6.34
N ILE A 31 -4.29 12.94 5.82
CA ILE A 31 -5.10 13.58 4.77
C ILE A 31 -5.66 14.96 5.19
N PRO A 32 -6.16 15.16 6.42
CA PRO A 32 -6.66 16.48 6.82
C PRO A 32 -5.62 17.59 6.74
N TYR A 33 -4.32 17.27 6.85
CA TYR A 33 -3.24 18.27 6.78
C TYR A 33 -3.11 18.87 5.39
N THR A 34 -3.59 18.19 4.34
CA THR A 34 -3.56 18.69 2.97
C THR A 34 -4.71 19.63 2.66
N LYS A 35 -5.77 19.62 3.49
CA LYS A 35 -7.01 20.38 3.23
C LYS A 35 -7.07 21.72 3.94
N ASN A 36 -6.26 21.95 4.95
CA ASN A 36 -6.32 23.18 5.75
C ASN A 36 -4.91 23.65 6.15
N ILE A 37 -4.17 24.12 5.15
CA ILE A 37 -2.76 24.51 5.27
C ILE A 37 -2.58 25.64 6.30
N VAL A 38 -3.51 26.61 6.36
CA VAL A 38 -3.38 27.78 7.23
C VAL A 38 -3.45 27.40 8.72
N GLU A 39 -4.34 26.49 9.11
CA GLU A 39 -4.41 25.99 10.48
C GLU A 39 -3.24 25.08 10.82
N ASN A 40 -2.75 24.33 9.85
CA ASN A 40 -1.69 23.36 10.05
C ASN A 40 -0.31 24.00 10.16
N ILE A 41 -0.11 25.23 9.66
CA ILE A 41 1.15 25.98 9.83
C ILE A 41 1.52 26.13 11.31
N LYS A 42 0.53 26.27 12.19
CA LYS A 42 0.76 26.39 13.64
C LYS A 42 1.07 25.04 14.31
N LYS A 43 0.90 23.92 13.60
CA LYS A 43 1.07 22.55 14.12
C LYS A 43 2.08 21.74 13.31
N LEU A 44 3.05 22.41 12.68
CA LEU A 44 4.01 21.75 11.77
C LEU A 44 4.77 20.61 12.43
N ASP A 45 5.15 20.74 13.70
CA ASP A 45 5.87 19.66 14.40
C ASP A 45 5.02 18.40 14.52
N LYS A 46 3.74 18.55 14.85
CA LYS A 46 2.81 17.43 14.93
C LYS A 46 2.56 16.81 13.57
N VAL A 47 2.36 17.63 12.54
CA VAL A 47 2.18 17.17 11.17
C VAL A 47 3.39 16.36 10.72
N LYS A 48 4.59 16.86 10.98
CA LYS A 48 5.84 16.18 10.64
C LYS A 48 5.96 14.84 11.36
N GLN A 49 5.66 14.80 12.66
CA GLN A 49 5.67 13.55 13.44
C GLN A 49 4.69 12.52 12.87
N ASP A 50 3.49 12.94 12.52
CA ASP A 50 2.48 12.04 11.96
C ASP A 50 2.90 11.50 10.59
N LEU A 51 3.55 12.33 9.76
CA LEU A 51 4.10 11.90 8.46
C LEU A 51 5.27 10.93 8.64
N GLU A 52 6.16 11.19 9.59
CA GLU A 52 7.28 10.29 9.92
C GLU A 52 6.74 8.94 10.38
N TYR A 53 5.73 8.93 11.24
CA TYR A 53 5.08 7.70 11.68
C TYR A 53 4.44 6.94 10.52
N ALA A 54 3.72 7.64 9.64
CA ALA A 54 3.12 7.02 8.45
C ALA A 54 4.19 6.42 7.53
N SER A 55 5.31 7.13 7.34
CA SER A 55 6.45 6.64 6.56
C SER A 55 7.04 5.37 7.18
N ASP A 56 7.26 5.37 8.50
CA ASP A 56 7.81 4.22 9.23
C ASP A 56 6.88 3.01 9.11
N MET A 57 5.56 3.22 9.17
CA MET A 57 4.59 2.14 9.02
C MET A 57 4.54 1.59 7.60
N CYS A 58 4.75 2.43 6.59
CA CYS A 58 4.94 1.95 5.22
C CYS A 58 6.16 1.02 5.12
N THR A 59 7.28 1.41 5.73
CA THR A 59 8.49 0.58 5.77
C THR A 59 8.22 -0.76 6.43
N GLU A 60 7.48 -0.77 7.55
CA GLU A 60 7.10 -2.00 8.25
C GLU A 60 6.23 -2.90 7.37
N VAL A 61 5.22 -2.33 6.72
CA VAL A 61 4.32 -3.07 5.83
C VAL A 61 5.09 -3.69 4.65
N ILE A 62 6.01 -2.95 4.05
CA ILE A 62 6.87 -3.46 2.98
C ILE A 62 7.68 -4.67 3.47
N SER A 63 8.24 -4.59 4.67
CA SER A 63 9.00 -5.67 5.28
C SER A 63 8.14 -6.92 5.51
N ILE A 64 6.92 -6.75 6.02
CA ILE A 64 5.99 -7.85 6.24
C ILE A 64 5.61 -8.51 4.92
N TYR A 65 5.27 -7.74 3.88
CA TYR A 65 4.96 -8.29 2.56
C TYR A 65 6.15 -9.06 1.97
N THR A 66 7.36 -8.57 2.18
CA THR A 66 8.57 -9.22 1.65
C THR A 66 8.77 -10.61 2.20
N THR A 67 8.42 -10.85 3.46
CA THR A 67 8.66 -12.11 4.16
C THR A 67 7.42 -12.97 4.38
N MET A 68 6.24 -12.49 3.98
CA MET A 68 5.01 -13.26 4.17
C MET A 68 5.00 -14.53 3.32
N ASP A 69 4.40 -15.57 3.86
CA ASP A 69 4.20 -16.81 3.13
C ASP A 69 3.09 -16.65 2.09
N ILE A 70 3.35 -17.12 0.88
CA ILE A 70 2.35 -17.14 -0.19
C ILE A 70 1.79 -18.56 -0.27
N PRO A 71 0.44 -18.73 -0.19
CA PRO A 71 -0.12 -20.07 -0.28
C PRO A 71 0.18 -20.71 -1.64
N GLN A 72 0.52 -22.00 -1.58
CA GLN A 72 0.69 -22.81 -2.77
C GLN A 72 -0.68 -23.26 -3.28
N LEU A 73 -1.04 -22.83 -4.49
CA LEU A 73 -2.27 -23.23 -5.13
C LEU A 73 -2.08 -24.53 -5.93
N SER A 74 -3.15 -25.07 -6.47
CA SER A 74 -3.12 -26.32 -7.21
C SER A 74 -2.32 -26.27 -8.51
N ASN A 75 -2.08 -25.07 -9.04
CA ASN A 75 -1.33 -24.82 -10.27
C ASN A 75 -0.26 -23.78 -9.97
N ASP A 76 0.98 -24.01 -10.40
CA ASP A 76 2.10 -23.10 -10.17
C ASP A 76 1.88 -21.72 -10.79
N GLU A 77 1.17 -21.65 -11.92
CA GLU A 77 0.84 -20.38 -12.55
C GLU A 77 -0.11 -19.54 -11.68
N TYR A 78 -1.03 -20.21 -10.97
CA TYR A 78 -1.93 -19.54 -10.04
C TYR A 78 -1.18 -18.99 -8.83
N THR A 79 -0.24 -19.79 -8.30
CA THR A 79 0.63 -19.34 -7.20
C THR A 79 1.44 -18.13 -7.63
N LYS A 80 1.97 -18.13 -8.87
CA LYS A 80 2.70 -16.99 -9.41
C LYS A 80 1.83 -15.74 -9.48
N MET A 81 0.55 -15.86 -9.81
CA MET A 81 -0.36 -14.72 -9.82
C MET A 81 -0.54 -14.12 -8.42
N LEU A 82 -0.55 -14.94 -7.37
CA LEU A 82 -0.57 -14.44 -5.98
C LEU A 82 0.73 -13.71 -5.63
N ILE A 83 1.87 -14.24 -6.05
CA ILE A 83 3.17 -13.61 -5.84
C ILE A 83 3.20 -12.23 -6.53
N ASP A 84 2.74 -12.17 -7.78
CA ASP A 84 2.68 -10.93 -8.53
C ASP A 84 1.73 -9.92 -7.88
N ALA A 85 0.58 -10.40 -7.38
CA ALA A 85 -0.37 -9.57 -6.65
C ALA A 85 0.24 -9.00 -5.36
N ARG A 86 0.94 -9.84 -4.56
CA ARG A 86 1.67 -9.38 -3.38
C ARG A 86 2.70 -8.31 -3.75
N ASN A 87 3.42 -8.51 -4.85
CA ASN A 87 4.42 -7.56 -5.31
C ASN A 87 3.79 -6.22 -5.74
N ASP A 88 2.60 -6.24 -6.31
CA ASP A 88 1.86 -5.02 -6.65
C ASP A 88 1.56 -4.18 -5.39
N VAL A 89 1.05 -4.81 -4.34
CA VAL A 89 0.75 -4.10 -3.08
C VAL A 89 2.03 -3.62 -2.41
N LYS A 90 3.07 -4.43 -2.42
CA LYS A 90 4.38 -4.03 -1.90
C LYS A 90 4.90 -2.78 -2.61
N THR A 91 4.85 -2.76 -3.94
CA THR A 91 5.27 -1.60 -4.74
C THR A 91 4.41 -0.38 -4.43
N ALA A 92 3.09 -0.57 -4.26
CA ALA A 92 2.21 0.52 -3.86
C ALA A 92 2.69 1.18 -2.56
N TYR A 93 3.09 0.40 -1.57
CA TYR A 93 3.55 0.94 -0.28
C TYR A 93 4.96 1.53 -0.36
N GLU A 94 5.83 1.03 -1.23
CA GLU A 94 7.10 1.69 -1.52
C GLU A 94 6.89 3.10 -2.08
N LEU A 95 5.90 3.27 -2.97
CA LEU A 95 5.53 4.56 -3.54
C LEU A 95 4.87 5.47 -2.49
N ARG A 96 4.01 4.91 -1.63
CA ARG A 96 3.38 5.65 -0.54
C ARG A 96 4.39 6.14 0.48
N GLU A 97 5.40 5.32 0.80
CA GLU A 97 6.53 5.76 1.62
C GLU A 97 7.23 6.97 1.01
N LYS A 98 7.52 6.92 -0.29
CA LYS A 98 8.11 8.05 -1.01
C LYS A 98 7.23 9.29 -0.97
N ALA A 99 5.92 9.12 -1.03
CA ALA A 99 4.98 10.24 -0.91
C ALA A 99 5.06 10.88 0.49
N MET A 100 5.12 10.08 1.55
CA MET A 100 5.26 10.59 2.92
C MET A 100 6.60 11.30 3.12
N GLU A 101 7.68 10.73 2.62
CA GLU A 101 9.01 11.35 2.66
C GLU A 101 9.05 12.67 1.89
N SER A 102 8.40 12.73 0.73
CA SER A 102 8.28 13.96 -0.05
C SER A 102 7.50 15.04 0.70
N ALA A 103 6.45 14.64 1.43
CA ALA A 103 5.70 15.57 2.27
C ALA A 103 6.56 16.13 3.41
N ILE A 104 7.38 15.29 4.06
CA ILE A 104 8.33 15.71 5.08
C ILE A 104 9.34 16.70 4.49
N THR A 105 9.89 16.37 3.31
CA THR A 105 10.84 17.23 2.62
C THR A 105 10.21 18.58 2.23
N LEU A 106 8.95 18.57 1.82
CA LEU A 106 8.20 19.81 1.55
C LEU A 106 8.15 20.71 2.80
N ILE A 107 7.82 20.13 3.95
CA ILE A 107 7.79 20.87 5.23
C ILE A 107 9.14 21.44 5.56
N ASN A 108 10.21 20.65 5.40
CA ASN A 108 11.57 21.05 5.77
C ASN A 108 12.15 22.11 4.83
N THR A 109 11.91 21.98 3.53
CA THR A 109 12.53 22.84 2.51
C THR A 109 11.62 23.96 2.00
N LYS A 110 10.30 23.80 2.16
CA LYS A 110 9.25 24.68 1.60
C LYS A 110 9.36 24.82 0.08
N ASN A 111 9.95 23.81 -0.59
CA ASN A 111 10.10 23.79 -2.03
C ASN A 111 8.85 23.19 -2.68
N PRO A 112 8.07 23.98 -3.45
CA PRO A 112 6.79 23.54 -4.01
C PRO A 112 6.91 22.38 -5.01
N LYS A 113 8.11 22.06 -5.51
CA LYS A 113 8.29 20.93 -6.42
C LYS A 113 7.87 19.59 -5.79
N TYR A 114 7.92 19.50 -4.45
CA TYR A 114 7.55 18.28 -3.74
C TYR A 114 6.03 18.03 -3.73
N ILE A 115 5.22 19.05 -3.96
CA ILE A 115 3.75 18.89 -4.10
C ILE A 115 3.43 17.95 -5.27
N GLY A 116 4.06 18.21 -6.42
CA GLY A 116 3.89 17.37 -7.61
C GLY A 116 4.39 15.94 -7.39
N LYS A 117 5.50 15.79 -6.66
CA LYS A 117 6.04 14.46 -6.34
C LYS A 117 5.11 13.64 -5.45
N ILE A 118 4.52 14.27 -4.43
CA ILE A 118 3.54 13.62 -3.55
C ILE A 118 2.37 13.09 -4.38
N THR A 119 1.80 13.94 -5.23
CA THR A 119 0.67 13.58 -6.09
C THR A 119 1.03 12.44 -7.04
N GLU A 120 2.20 12.52 -7.68
CA GLU A 120 2.68 11.50 -8.61
C GLU A 120 2.83 10.14 -7.91
N TYR A 121 3.50 10.09 -6.76
CA TYR A 121 3.70 8.84 -6.03
C TYR A 121 2.37 8.25 -5.55
N LEU A 122 1.46 9.06 -5.05
CA LEU A 122 0.14 8.57 -4.61
C LEU A 122 -0.68 8.01 -5.77
N ASN A 123 -0.68 8.70 -6.92
CA ASN A 123 -1.38 8.23 -8.11
C ASN A 123 -0.80 6.91 -8.63
N LEU A 124 0.53 6.81 -8.70
CA LEU A 124 1.18 5.56 -9.09
C LEU A 124 0.86 4.43 -8.12
N SER A 125 0.84 4.71 -6.82
CA SER A 125 0.49 3.69 -5.82
C SER A 125 -0.93 3.18 -6.02
N ASP A 126 -1.87 4.06 -6.33
CA ASP A 126 -3.26 3.67 -6.59
C ASP A 126 -3.37 2.75 -7.81
N ASN A 127 -2.54 2.97 -8.84
CA ASN A 127 -2.49 2.08 -10.00
C ASN A 127 -2.03 0.67 -9.63
N TYR A 128 -1.05 0.54 -8.74
CA TYR A 128 -0.60 -0.77 -8.27
C TYR A 128 -1.65 -1.47 -7.40
N ILE A 129 -2.40 -0.73 -6.59
CA ILE A 129 -3.53 -1.29 -5.83
C ILE A 129 -4.61 -1.80 -6.80
N ALA A 130 -4.90 -1.06 -7.86
CA ALA A 130 -5.84 -1.50 -8.90
C ALA A 130 -5.34 -2.77 -9.59
N ASN A 131 -4.05 -2.86 -9.90
CA ASN A 131 -3.45 -4.07 -10.48
C ASN A 131 -3.61 -5.27 -9.56
N PHE A 132 -3.39 -5.11 -8.26
CA PHE A 132 -3.62 -6.16 -7.28
C PHE A 132 -5.05 -6.71 -7.35
N LYS A 133 -6.02 -5.81 -7.34
CA LYS A 133 -7.44 -6.19 -7.41
C LYS A 133 -7.78 -6.91 -8.70
N ASP A 134 -7.27 -6.41 -9.82
CA ASP A 134 -7.51 -6.98 -11.14
C ASP A 134 -6.90 -8.38 -11.26
N ARG A 135 -5.69 -8.60 -10.75
CA ARG A 135 -5.07 -9.92 -10.76
C ARG A 135 -5.85 -10.95 -10.00
N LEU A 136 -6.38 -10.59 -8.83
CA LEU A 136 -7.18 -11.52 -8.03
C LEU A 136 -8.55 -11.79 -8.67
N THR A 137 -9.15 -10.78 -9.28
CA THR A 137 -10.38 -10.94 -10.04
C THR A 137 -10.18 -11.90 -11.23
N ASP A 138 -9.10 -11.69 -11.98
CA ASP A 138 -8.75 -12.53 -13.13
C ASP A 138 -8.47 -13.97 -12.68
N LEU A 139 -7.73 -14.17 -11.60
CA LEU A 139 -7.42 -15.49 -11.07
C LEU A 139 -8.69 -16.23 -10.65
N ASN A 140 -9.57 -15.56 -9.91
CA ASN A 140 -10.84 -16.16 -9.52
C ASN A 140 -11.70 -16.53 -10.73
N GLN A 141 -11.69 -15.69 -11.76
CA GLN A 141 -12.44 -15.97 -13.00
C GLN A 141 -11.87 -17.20 -13.72
N ILE A 142 -10.55 -17.31 -13.82
CA ILE A 142 -9.88 -18.48 -14.44
C ILE A 142 -10.27 -19.77 -13.69
N ILE A 143 -10.26 -19.73 -12.37
CA ILE A 143 -10.62 -20.89 -11.55
C ILE A 143 -12.10 -21.26 -11.72
N ASP A 144 -12.99 -20.27 -11.78
CA ASP A 144 -14.42 -20.50 -11.97
C ASP A 144 -14.77 -21.10 -13.33
N GLU A 145 -13.94 -20.87 -14.35
CA GLU A 145 -14.14 -21.42 -15.71
C GLU A 145 -13.67 -22.87 -15.85
N GLN A 146 -13.05 -23.44 -14.84
CA GLN A 146 -12.65 -24.85 -14.80
C GLN A 146 -13.75 -25.74 -14.16
#